data_91584a100b63002d8735c6c9aebb1b35
#
_entry.id   91584a100b63002d8735c6c9aebb1b35
#
_cell.length_a   1.000
_cell.length_b   1.000
_cell.length_c   1.000
_cell.angle_alpha   90.00
_cell.angle_beta   90.00
_cell.angle_gamma   90.00
#
_symmetry.space_group_name_H-M   'P 1'
#
loop_
_entity.id
_entity.type
_entity.pdbx_description
1 polymer ?
#
loop_
_entity_poly.entity_id
_entity_poly.type
_entity_poly.pdbx_seq_one_letter_code
_entity_poly.pdbx_strand_id
1 'polypeptide(L)'
;MATKRWKKWLLWLLLAPVCFAAVAYWRILSQSVRDEARPADAIVVFGAAQYDGRPSPVYKARLDHAAQLYHRGLAPMVIITGGSGNDPRFSEGVVGREYLKTLGIPDGQLIAETQSPDTAESARRVATIMRVNEMRTCLAVSDGYHIFRIKQMLGREGITVFGAPRPNSRPQTFWKRQESIWHEIGSYTLWVLHLS
;
A
#
# COMPACT_ATOMS: atom_id res chain seq x y z
N MET A 1 -11.68 -49.33 -4.48
CA MET A 1 -12.33 -48.00 -4.58
C MET A 1 -11.52 -46.83 -3.98
N ALA A 2 -10.48 -47.04 -3.19
CA ALA A 2 -9.62 -46.01 -2.55
C ALA A 2 -8.76 -45.19 -3.54
N THR A 3 -8.27 -45.82 -4.61
CA THR A 3 -7.34 -45.21 -5.55
C THR A 3 -7.91 -44.04 -6.40
N LYS A 4 -9.23 -43.91 -6.47
CA LYS A 4 -9.88 -42.84 -7.25
C LYS A 4 -10.09 -41.53 -6.42
N ARG A 5 -10.10 -41.64 -5.08
CA ARG A 5 -10.32 -40.48 -4.19
C ARG A 5 -9.05 -39.66 -3.98
N TRP A 6 -7.88 -40.27 -3.79
CA TRP A 6 -6.62 -39.57 -3.56
C TRP A 6 -6.17 -38.79 -4.81
N LYS A 7 -6.44 -39.29 -6.04
CA LYS A 7 -6.17 -38.55 -7.28
C LYS A 7 -6.99 -37.23 -7.36
N LYS A 8 -8.22 -37.22 -6.82
CA LYS A 8 -9.02 -35.99 -6.72
C LYS A 8 -8.40 -35.00 -5.75
N TRP A 9 -7.92 -35.46 -4.59
CA TRP A 9 -7.25 -34.60 -3.63
C TRP A 9 -5.96 -34.01 -4.16
N LEU A 10 -5.15 -34.80 -4.87
CA LEU A 10 -3.95 -34.31 -5.59
C LEU A 10 -4.30 -33.26 -6.64
N LEU A 11 -5.37 -33.45 -7.38
CA LEU A 11 -5.83 -32.49 -8.36
C LEU A 11 -6.22 -31.15 -7.70
N TRP A 12 -6.97 -31.19 -6.59
CA TRP A 12 -7.32 -29.99 -5.85
C TRP A 12 -6.10 -29.29 -5.24
N LEU A 13 -5.12 -30.03 -4.75
CA LEU A 13 -3.88 -29.51 -4.19
C LEU A 13 -3.05 -28.76 -5.25
N LEU A 14 -3.13 -29.14 -6.50
CA LEU A 14 -2.47 -28.46 -7.62
C LEU A 14 -3.31 -27.29 -8.18
N LEU A 15 -4.62 -27.46 -8.27
CA LEU A 15 -5.50 -26.45 -8.87
C LEU A 15 -5.73 -25.25 -7.95
N ALA A 16 -5.84 -25.45 -6.64
CA ALA A 16 -6.14 -24.37 -5.70
C ALA A 16 -5.09 -23.24 -5.71
N PRO A 17 -3.77 -23.52 -5.66
CA PRO A 17 -2.74 -22.49 -5.77
C PRO A 17 -2.79 -21.73 -7.11
N VAL A 18 -3.04 -22.46 -8.21
CA VAL A 18 -3.14 -21.86 -9.54
C VAL A 18 -4.35 -20.93 -9.64
N CYS A 19 -5.51 -21.38 -9.17
CA CYS A 19 -6.71 -20.54 -9.10
C CYS A 19 -6.51 -19.32 -8.21
N PHE A 20 -5.88 -19.49 -7.04
CA PHE A 20 -5.54 -18.37 -6.15
C PHE A 20 -4.64 -17.36 -6.86
N ALA A 21 -3.55 -17.81 -7.49
CA ALA A 21 -2.63 -16.94 -8.22
C ALA A 21 -3.33 -16.20 -9.38
N ALA A 22 -4.19 -16.89 -10.13
CA ALA A 22 -4.96 -16.28 -11.23
C ALA A 22 -5.93 -15.20 -10.73
N VAL A 23 -6.64 -15.46 -9.63
CA VAL A 23 -7.55 -14.49 -9.01
C VAL A 23 -6.76 -13.29 -8.46
N ALA A 24 -5.65 -13.53 -7.76
CA ALA A 24 -4.79 -12.47 -7.24
C ALA A 24 -4.21 -11.63 -8.38
N TYR A 25 -3.70 -12.26 -9.44
CA TYR A 25 -3.21 -11.59 -10.64
C TYR A 25 -4.26 -10.64 -11.24
N TRP A 26 -5.46 -11.14 -11.46
CA TRP A 26 -6.55 -10.33 -12.02
C TRP A 26 -6.93 -9.17 -11.10
N ARG A 27 -7.03 -9.40 -9.79
CA ARG A 27 -7.37 -8.37 -8.80
C ARG A 27 -6.30 -7.28 -8.70
N ILE A 28 -5.02 -7.66 -8.66
CA ILE A 28 -3.90 -6.72 -8.65
C ILE A 28 -3.91 -5.89 -9.93
N LEU A 29 -4.05 -6.53 -11.08
CA LEU A 29 -4.08 -5.84 -12.37
C LEU A 29 -5.26 -4.87 -12.47
N SER A 30 -6.47 -5.30 -12.11
CA SER A 30 -7.67 -4.46 -12.16
C SER A 30 -7.57 -3.27 -11.19
N GLN A 31 -7.05 -3.48 -9.97
CA GLN A 31 -6.88 -2.41 -8.99
C GLN A 31 -5.78 -1.43 -9.39
N SER A 32 -4.75 -1.89 -10.09
CA SER A 32 -3.61 -1.04 -10.49
C SER A 32 -3.96 0.11 -11.44
N VAL A 33 -5.09 0.02 -12.11
CA VAL A 33 -5.60 1.03 -13.07
C VAL A 33 -6.76 1.85 -12.52
N ARG A 34 -7.30 1.45 -11.37
CA ARG A 34 -8.50 2.06 -10.81
C ARG A 34 -8.12 3.19 -9.87
N ASP A 35 -8.50 4.41 -10.23
CA ASP A 35 -8.50 5.55 -9.33
C ASP A 35 -9.88 5.65 -8.66
N GLU A 36 -9.90 5.53 -7.32
CA GLU A 36 -11.11 5.60 -6.50
C GLU A 36 -11.14 6.88 -5.66
N ALA A 37 -10.35 7.90 -6.02
CA ALA A 37 -10.21 9.13 -5.26
C ALA A 37 -11.58 9.81 -5.02
N ARG A 38 -11.91 9.99 -3.76
CA ARG A 38 -13.15 10.61 -3.25
C ARG A 38 -12.93 11.15 -1.86
N PRO A 39 -13.84 11.98 -1.30
CA PRO A 39 -13.73 12.43 0.08
C PRO A 39 -13.55 11.26 1.06
N ALA A 40 -12.60 11.41 1.98
CA ALA A 40 -12.24 10.45 3.02
C ALA A 40 -11.72 11.19 4.27
N ASP A 41 -11.55 10.48 5.39
CA ASP A 41 -11.07 11.07 6.63
C ASP A 41 -9.57 11.37 6.59
N ALA A 42 -8.80 10.54 5.87
CA ALA A 42 -7.36 10.72 5.72
C ALA A 42 -6.85 10.31 4.33
N ILE A 43 -5.71 10.90 3.93
CA ILE A 43 -4.84 10.37 2.88
C ILE A 43 -3.73 9.59 3.58
N VAL A 44 -3.51 8.34 3.18
CA VAL A 44 -2.44 7.49 3.73
C VAL A 44 -1.40 7.24 2.65
N VAL A 45 -0.19 7.76 2.87
CA VAL A 45 0.94 7.57 1.95
C VAL A 45 1.81 6.44 2.46
N PHE A 46 1.87 5.35 1.69
CA PHE A 46 2.80 4.27 1.98
C PHE A 46 4.21 4.62 1.50
N GLY A 47 5.17 4.45 2.39
CA GLY A 47 6.58 4.77 2.15
C GLY A 47 7.17 4.02 0.94
N ALA A 48 8.30 4.54 0.51
CA ALA A 48 9.22 3.93 -0.43
C ALA A 48 10.63 4.36 0.02
N ALA A 49 11.68 4.04 -0.70
CA ALA A 49 13.02 4.38 -0.25
C ALA A 49 13.22 5.89 -0.05
N GLN A 50 14.02 6.24 0.95
CA GLN A 50 14.62 7.56 1.15
C GLN A 50 16.14 7.45 1.09
N TYR A 51 16.85 8.54 0.76
CA TYR A 51 18.30 8.61 0.67
C TYR A 51 18.79 9.88 1.39
N ASP A 52 19.52 9.71 2.47
CA ASP A 52 20.08 10.83 3.27
C ASP A 52 19.06 11.93 3.59
N GLY A 53 17.87 11.54 4.05
CA GLY A 53 16.80 12.47 4.43
C GLY A 53 16.04 13.09 3.24
N ARG A 54 16.21 12.54 2.03
CA ARG A 54 15.47 12.97 0.83
C ARG A 54 14.63 11.83 0.28
N PRO A 55 13.37 12.07 -0.13
CA PRO A 55 12.57 11.03 -0.75
C PRO A 55 13.18 10.58 -2.08
N SER A 56 13.21 9.27 -2.34
CA SER A 56 13.53 8.72 -3.65
C SER A 56 12.58 9.27 -4.72
N PRO A 57 12.91 9.20 -6.03
CA PRO A 57 12.00 9.66 -7.09
C PRO A 57 10.61 9.00 -7.03
N VAL A 58 10.55 7.72 -6.66
CA VAL A 58 9.29 7.00 -6.49
C VAL A 58 8.51 7.52 -5.30
N TYR A 59 9.19 7.71 -4.17
CA TYR A 59 8.56 8.22 -2.95
C TYR A 59 8.08 9.67 -3.13
N LYS A 60 8.92 10.51 -3.72
CA LYS A 60 8.55 11.89 -4.09
C LYS A 60 7.26 11.93 -4.91
N ALA A 61 7.14 11.08 -5.93
CA ALA A 61 5.94 11.04 -6.76
C ALA A 61 4.67 10.61 -6.00
N ARG A 62 4.78 9.74 -4.98
CA ARG A 62 3.66 9.42 -4.07
C ARG A 62 3.28 10.63 -3.22
N LEU A 63 4.27 11.31 -2.64
CA LEU A 63 4.06 12.50 -1.82
C LEU A 63 3.45 13.65 -2.63
N ASP A 64 3.95 13.91 -3.84
CA ASP A 64 3.39 14.92 -4.74
C ASP A 64 1.91 14.62 -5.06
N HIS A 65 1.58 13.35 -5.31
CA HIS A 65 0.20 12.94 -5.56
C HIS A 65 -0.69 13.11 -4.32
N ALA A 66 -0.18 12.77 -3.14
CA ALA A 66 -0.91 12.98 -1.89
C ALA A 66 -1.17 14.47 -1.64
N ALA A 67 -0.19 15.35 -1.89
CA ALA A 67 -0.37 16.79 -1.78
C ALA A 67 -1.43 17.31 -2.76
N GLN A 68 -1.48 16.80 -3.99
CA GLN A 68 -2.53 17.15 -4.96
C GLN A 68 -3.93 16.76 -4.45
N LEU A 69 -4.08 15.55 -3.89
CA LEU A 69 -5.36 15.08 -3.32
C LEU A 69 -5.77 15.93 -2.12
N TYR A 70 -4.81 16.28 -1.26
CA TYR A 70 -5.04 17.17 -0.11
C TYR A 70 -5.49 18.56 -0.55
N HIS A 71 -4.79 19.21 -1.48
CA HIS A 71 -5.17 20.55 -2.00
C HIS A 71 -6.49 20.56 -2.76
N ARG A 72 -6.95 19.40 -3.25
CA ARG A 72 -8.31 19.22 -3.79
C ARG A 72 -9.38 19.10 -2.69
N GLY A 73 -8.99 19.11 -1.42
CA GLY A 73 -9.90 19.00 -0.29
C GLY A 73 -10.49 17.59 -0.07
N LEU A 74 -9.81 16.55 -0.58
CA LEU A 74 -10.34 15.17 -0.49
C LEU A 74 -10.16 14.54 0.90
N ALA A 75 -9.26 15.06 1.73
CA ALA A 75 -9.16 14.68 3.14
C ALA A 75 -8.49 15.79 3.95
N PRO A 76 -8.87 15.98 5.24
CA PRO A 76 -8.28 16.99 6.10
C PRO A 76 -6.93 16.61 6.69
N MET A 77 -6.58 15.32 6.69
CA MET A 77 -5.38 14.78 7.31
C MET A 77 -4.56 13.94 6.34
N VAL A 78 -3.23 13.95 6.48
CA VAL A 78 -2.32 13.08 5.75
C VAL A 78 -1.50 12.26 6.75
N ILE A 79 -1.57 10.94 6.64
CA ILE A 79 -0.77 9.99 7.41
C ILE A 79 0.32 9.46 6.49
N ILE A 80 1.57 9.59 6.90
CA ILE A 80 2.74 9.13 6.16
C ILE A 80 3.35 7.97 6.93
N THR A 81 3.46 6.79 6.33
CA THR A 81 4.00 5.62 7.00
C THR A 81 5.28 5.12 6.34
N GLY A 82 6.21 4.67 7.17
CA GLY A 82 7.46 4.05 6.77
C GLY A 82 8.56 4.24 7.80
N GLY A 83 9.21 3.14 8.14
CA GLY A 83 10.30 3.10 9.12
C GLY A 83 11.62 3.62 8.57
N SER A 84 12.70 3.37 9.34
CA SER A 84 14.03 3.86 9.02
C SER A 84 14.76 3.00 7.96
N GLY A 85 14.24 1.82 7.63
CA GLY A 85 14.92 0.90 6.72
C GLY A 85 16.35 0.61 7.20
N ASN A 86 17.32 0.83 6.32
CA ASN A 86 18.75 0.66 6.62
C ASN A 86 19.43 1.92 7.14
N ASP A 87 18.75 3.07 7.22
CA ASP A 87 19.34 4.32 7.73
C ASP A 87 18.67 4.74 9.04
N PRO A 88 19.29 4.49 10.21
CA PRO A 88 18.70 4.78 11.51
C PRO A 88 18.48 6.28 11.78
N ARG A 89 19.08 7.17 10.99
CA ARG A 89 18.97 8.63 11.15
C ARG A 89 17.66 9.19 10.59
N PHE A 90 17.10 8.53 9.57
CA PHE A 90 15.94 9.03 8.85
C PHE A 90 14.91 7.92 8.63
N SER A 91 13.69 8.12 9.09
CA SER A 91 12.55 7.29 8.70
C SER A 91 11.85 7.86 7.47
N GLU A 92 11.26 7.00 6.65
CA GLU A 92 10.46 7.42 5.51
C GLU A 92 9.29 8.31 5.96
N GLY A 93 8.65 7.99 7.09
CA GLY A 93 7.56 8.79 7.66
C GLY A 93 7.97 10.23 7.96
N VAL A 94 9.15 10.44 8.61
CA VAL A 94 9.66 11.79 8.90
C VAL A 94 10.03 12.52 7.61
N VAL A 95 10.79 11.86 6.72
CA VAL A 95 11.20 12.46 5.44
C VAL A 95 9.99 12.89 4.61
N GLY A 96 8.96 12.04 4.55
CA GLY A 96 7.73 12.38 3.84
C GLY A 96 6.96 13.53 4.46
N ARG A 97 6.87 13.58 5.81
CA ARG A 97 6.24 14.70 6.52
C ARG A 97 6.94 16.02 6.23
N GLU A 98 8.26 16.08 6.38
CA GLU A 98 9.02 17.29 6.11
C GLU A 98 8.89 17.73 4.63
N TYR A 99 8.90 16.77 3.71
CA TYR A 99 8.67 17.08 2.30
C TYR A 99 7.26 17.67 2.05
N LEU A 100 6.20 17.10 2.63
CA LEU A 100 4.82 17.60 2.46
C LEU A 100 4.64 19.00 3.06
N LYS A 101 5.36 19.36 4.13
CA LYS A 101 5.39 20.73 4.66
C LYS A 101 5.92 21.72 3.61
N THR A 102 6.94 21.34 2.83
CA THR A 102 7.46 22.20 1.75
C THR A 102 6.44 22.40 0.63
N LEU A 103 5.44 21.52 0.52
CA LEU A 103 4.33 21.64 -0.42
C LEU A 103 3.11 22.39 0.14
N GLY A 104 3.26 23.03 1.32
CA GLY A 104 2.22 23.90 1.92
C GLY A 104 1.17 23.15 2.74
N ILE A 105 1.38 21.89 3.13
CA ILE A 105 0.47 21.20 4.06
C ILE A 105 0.87 21.58 5.49
N PRO A 106 -0.07 22.13 6.31
CA PRO A 106 0.22 22.50 7.68
C PRO A 106 0.66 21.33 8.55
N ASP A 107 1.63 21.55 9.43
CA ASP A 107 2.21 20.52 10.28
C ASP A 107 1.18 19.78 11.15
N GLY A 108 0.18 20.49 11.67
CA GLY A 108 -0.91 19.89 12.45
C GLY A 108 -1.85 18.96 11.66
N GLN A 109 -1.72 18.90 10.33
CA GLN A 109 -2.50 18.02 9.46
C GLN A 109 -1.67 16.84 8.94
N LEU A 110 -0.44 16.67 9.44
CA LEU A 110 0.50 15.62 9.06
C LEU A 110 0.80 14.71 10.24
N ILE A 111 0.60 13.42 10.07
CA ILE A 111 0.97 12.39 11.05
C ILE A 111 2.02 11.48 10.42
N ALA A 112 3.21 11.41 11.01
CA ALA A 112 4.27 10.51 10.59
C ALA A 112 4.28 9.24 11.45
N GLU A 113 4.06 8.09 10.83
CA GLU A 113 4.32 6.79 11.41
C GLU A 113 5.72 6.33 10.98
N THR A 114 6.58 6.01 11.94
CA THR A 114 8.04 5.91 11.71
C THR A 114 8.66 4.59 12.14
N GLN A 115 7.86 3.64 12.62
CA GLN A 115 8.36 2.43 13.26
C GLN A 115 8.11 1.14 12.47
N SER A 116 7.36 1.23 11.38
CA SER A 116 6.97 0.05 10.61
C SER A 116 8.12 -0.48 9.75
N PRO A 117 8.55 -1.73 9.94
CA PRO A 117 9.56 -2.35 9.10
C PRO A 117 9.03 -2.84 7.75
N ASP A 118 7.71 -3.05 7.64
CA ASP A 118 7.05 -3.60 6.46
C ASP A 118 5.62 -3.06 6.27
N THR A 119 5.00 -3.44 5.16
CA THR A 119 3.65 -2.96 4.79
C THR A 119 2.56 -3.46 5.72
N ALA A 120 2.69 -4.67 6.28
CA ALA A 120 1.67 -5.23 7.17
C ALA A 120 1.66 -4.50 8.52
N GLU A 121 2.84 -4.23 9.08
CA GLU A 121 2.96 -3.43 10.29
C GLU A 121 2.54 -1.98 10.04
N SER A 122 2.90 -1.40 8.88
CA SER A 122 2.39 -0.09 8.46
C SER A 122 0.87 -0.02 8.49
N ALA A 123 0.19 -1.04 7.94
CA ALA A 123 -1.26 -1.07 7.91
C ALA A 123 -1.86 -1.15 9.32
N ARG A 124 -1.30 -1.99 10.23
CA ARG A 124 -1.76 -2.09 11.63
C ARG A 124 -1.61 -0.77 12.38
N ARG A 125 -0.44 -0.11 12.25
CA ARG A 125 -0.16 1.16 12.93
C ARG A 125 -1.00 2.30 12.39
N VAL A 126 -1.14 2.41 11.08
CA VAL A 126 -2.03 3.37 10.44
C VAL A 126 -3.46 3.17 10.92
N ALA A 127 -3.96 1.94 10.95
CA ALA A 127 -5.31 1.66 11.46
C ALA A 127 -5.48 2.05 12.93
N THR A 128 -4.43 1.87 13.76
CA THR A 128 -4.43 2.32 15.15
C THR A 128 -4.47 3.85 15.25
N ILE A 129 -3.65 4.57 14.46
CA ILE A 129 -3.66 6.04 14.37
C ILE A 129 -5.05 6.52 13.94
N MET A 130 -5.62 5.91 12.91
CA MET A 130 -6.95 6.28 12.42
C MET A 130 -8.04 6.08 13.47
N ARG A 131 -8.02 4.95 14.19
CA ARG A 131 -9.00 4.68 15.26
C ARG A 131 -8.93 5.68 16.41
N VAL A 132 -7.72 6.03 16.85
CA VAL A 132 -7.50 7.02 17.92
C VAL A 132 -8.00 8.41 17.51
N ASN A 133 -7.95 8.73 16.23
CA ASN A 133 -8.44 10.00 15.67
C ASN A 133 -9.86 9.91 15.09
N GLU A 134 -10.62 8.84 15.42
CA GLU A 134 -12.01 8.61 14.98
C GLU A 134 -12.20 8.55 13.45
N MET A 135 -11.13 8.27 12.70
CA MET A 135 -11.12 8.13 11.24
C MET A 135 -11.49 6.70 10.84
N ARG A 136 -12.29 6.54 9.80
CA ARG A 136 -12.77 5.22 9.31
C ARG A 136 -12.50 4.97 7.84
N THR A 137 -12.26 6.02 7.08
CA THR A 137 -12.06 5.97 5.63
C THR A 137 -10.74 6.59 5.23
N CYS A 138 -10.03 6.01 4.25
CA CYS A 138 -8.81 6.63 3.73
C CYS A 138 -8.63 6.47 2.23
N LEU A 139 -7.88 7.43 1.65
CA LEU A 139 -7.28 7.34 0.33
C LEU A 139 -5.89 6.75 0.48
N ALA A 140 -5.67 5.53 -0.02
CA ALA A 140 -4.36 4.89 0.00
C ALA A 140 -3.54 5.31 -1.23
N VAL A 141 -2.45 6.03 -0.99
CA VAL A 141 -1.52 6.51 -2.03
C VAL A 141 -0.29 5.62 -2.09
N SER A 142 -0.07 4.99 -3.23
CA SER A 142 1.10 4.14 -3.50
C SER A 142 1.24 3.89 -5.02
N ASP A 143 2.14 2.97 -5.41
CA ASP A 143 2.19 2.47 -6.79
C ASP A 143 1.00 1.55 -7.09
N GLY A 144 0.50 1.58 -8.32
CA GLY A 144 -0.75 0.93 -8.71
C GLY A 144 -0.84 -0.56 -8.31
N TYR A 145 0.20 -1.36 -8.57
CA TYR A 145 0.17 -2.79 -8.22
C TYR A 145 0.19 -3.04 -6.72
N HIS A 146 0.73 -2.12 -5.92
CA HIS A 146 0.76 -2.23 -4.46
C HIS A 146 -0.59 -1.93 -3.80
N ILE A 147 -1.47 -1.14 -4.45
CA ILE A 147 -2.77 -0.70 -3.89
C ILE A 147 -3.64 -1.89 -3.46
N PHE A 148 -3.66 -2.97 -4.25
CA PHE A 148 -4.47 -4.15 -3.89
C PHE A 148 -4.09 -4.70 -2.51
N ARG A 149 -2.79 -4.92 -2.26
CA ARG A 149 -2.30 -5.47 -1.00
C ARG A 149 -2.55 -4.53 0.17
N ILE A 150 -2.32 -3.24 -0.01
CA ILE A 150 -2.64 -2.21 1.00
C ILE A 150 -4.12 -2.24 1.38
N LYS A 151 -5.03 -2.30 0.38
CA LYS A 151 -6.48 -2.38 0.63
C LYS A 151 -6.87 -3.61 1.43
N GLN A 152 -6.26 -4.77 1.14
CA GLN A 152 -6.54 -5.99 1.89
C GLN A 152 -6.04 -5.89 3.35
N MET A 153 -4.84 -5.35 3.56
CA MET A 153 -4.24 -5.21 4.89
C MET A 153 -5.02 -4.21 5.76
N LEU A 154 -5.26 -3.00 5.29
CA LEU A 154 -6.05 -2.00 6.02
C LEU A 154 -7.52 -2.42 6.19
N GLY A 155 -8.10 -3.06 5.17
CA GLY A 155 -9.46 -3.58 5.25
C GLY A 155 -9.64 -4.65 6.33
N ARG A 156 -8.61 -5.51 6.55
CA ARG A 156 -8.59 -6.49 7.64
C ARG A 156 -8.57 -5.81 9.02
N GLU A 157 -7.98 -4.62 9.11
CA GLU A 157 -7.97 -3.78 10.31
C GLU A 157 -9.27 -2.95 10.50
N GLY A 158 -10.27 -3.12 9.63
CA GLY A 158 -11.57 -2.44 9.73
C GLY A 158 -11.62 -1.05 9.10
N ILE A 159 -10.61 -0.66 8.31
CA ILE A 159 -10.59 0.62 7.60
C ILE A 159 -11.21 0.47 6.20
N THR A 160 -12.07 1.39 5.82
CA THR A 160 -12.58 1.48 4.44
C THR A 160 -11.56 2.22 3.57
N VAL A 161 -11.03 1.55 2.55
CA VAL A 161 -9.90 2.04 1.76
C VAL A 161 -10.31 2.31 0.31
N PHE A 162 -10.06 3.52 -0.15
CA PHE A 162 -10.16 3.90 -1.56
C PHE A 162 -8.76 3.98 -2.15
N GLY A 163 -8.51 3.28 -3.24
CA GLY A 163 -7.21 3.29 -3.90
C GLY A 163 -7.01 4.57 -4.71
N ALA A 164 -5.92 5.27 -4.45
CA ALA A 164 -5.49 6.45 -5.21
C ALA A 164 -4.04 6.22 -5.70
N PRO A 165 -3.84 5.37 -6.72
CA PRO A 165 -2.51 5.09 -7.24
C PRO A 165 -1.89 6.36 -7.83
N ARG A 166 -0.60 6.61 -7.54
CA ARG A 166 0.08 7.74 -8.17
C ARG A 166 0.07 7.61 -9.70
N PRO A 167 -0.06 8.71 -10.45
CA PRO A 167 0.00 8.70 -11.91
C PRO A 167 1.29 8.05 -12.41
N ASN A 168 1.21 7.37 -13.55
CA ASN A 168 2.36 6.74 -14.21
C ASN A 168 3.16 5.74 -13.34
N SER A 169 2.53 5.15 -12.31
CA SER A 169 3.19 4.19 -11.42
C SER A 169 3.45 2.81 -12.05
N ARG A 170 2.81 2.50 -13.18
CA ARG A 170 2.96 1.20 -13.83
C ARG A 170 4.20 1.18 -14.73
N PRO A 171 5.03 0.14 -14.64
CA PRO A 171 6.17 -0.02 -15.54
C PRO A 171 5.76 0.01 -17.01
N GLN A 172 6.58 0.63 -17.87
CA GLN A 172 6.29 0.78 -19.27
C GLN A 172 6.44 -0.52 -20.07
N THR A 173 7.39 -1.38 -19.66
CA THR A 173 7.65 -2.63 -20.37
C THR A 173 6.80 -3.78 -19.82
N PHE A 174 6.42 -4.72 -20.72
CA PHE A 174 5.65 -5.90 -20.35
C PHE A 174 6.34 -6.72 -19.23
N TRP A 175 7.63 -7.02 -19.39
CA TRP A 175 8.36 -7.85 -18.42
C TRP A 175 8.43 -7.24 -17.02
N LYS A 176 8.71 -5.94 -16.92
CA LYS A 176 8.69 -5.23 -15.62
C LYS A 176 7.29 -5.19 -14.99
N ARG A 177 6.22 -5.16 -15.79
CA ARG A 177 4.85 -5.29 -15.28
C ARG A 177 4.62 -6.67 -14.68
N GLN A 178 5.04 -7.73 -15.37
CA GLN A 178 4.92 -9.10 -14.85
C GLN A 178 5.71 -9.28 -13.56
N GLU A 179 6.95 -8.81 -13.51
CA GLU A 179 7.78 -8.83 -12.30
C GLU A 179 7.06 -8.15 -11.12
N SER A 180 6.54 -6.95 -11.32
CA SER A 180 5.80 -6.22 -10.27
C SER A 180 4.56 -6.99 -9.78
N ILE A 181 3.78 -7.58 -10.69
CA ILE A 181 2.58 -8.33 -10.32
C ILE A 181 2.96 -9.61 -9.56
N TRP A 182 3.94 -10.37 -10.03
CA TRP A 182 4.37 -11.60 -9.36
C TRP A 182 4.98 -11.33 -7.99
N HIS A 183 5.75 -10.25 -7.86
CA HIS A 183 6.25 -9.79 -6.56
C HIS A 183 5.09 -9.50 -5.59
N GLU A 184 4.05 -8.80 -6.03
CA GLU A 184 2.88 -8.50 -5.19
C GLU A 184 2.06 -9.76 -4.87
N ILE A 185 1.92 -10.72 -5.78
CA ILE A 185 1.29 -12.02 -5.52
C ILE A 185 2.06 -12.76 -4.43
N GLY A 186 3.40 -12.82 -4.55
CA GLY A 186 4.26 -13.46 -3.54
C GLY A 186 4.10 -12.82 -2.16
N SER A 187 4.24 -11.49 -2.08
CA SER A 187 4.10 -10.74 -0.84
C SER A 187 2.69 -10.87 -0.22
N TYR A 188 1.64 -10.85 -1.04
CA TYR A 188 0.27 -11.06 -0.59
C TYR A 188 0.05 -12.48 -0.08
N THR A 189 0.61 -13.49 -0.75
CA THR A 189 0.53 -14.90 -0.33
C THR A 189 1.19 -15.11 1.02
N LEU A 190 2.41 -14.59 1.21
CA LEU A 190 3.12 -14.66 2.49
C LEU A 190 2.30 -14.04 3.61
N TRP A 191 1.72 -12.87 3.39
CA TRP A 191 0.86 -12.21 4.38
C TRP A 191 -0.41 -13.02 4.69
N VAL A 192 -1.09 -13.58 3.69
CA VAL A 192 -2.29 -14.41 3.91
C VAL A 192 -1.94 -15.67 4.72
N LEU A 193 -0.77 -16.25 4.50
CA LEU A 193 -0.26 -17.42 5.24
C LEU A 193 0.36 -17.07 6.60
N HIS A 194 0.37 -15.78 7.01
CA HIS A 194 1.00 -15.29 8.25
C HIS A 194 2.51 -15.60 8.33
N LEU A 195 3.19 -15.56 7.18
CA LEU A 195 4.63 -15.81 7.06
C LEU A 195 5.44 -14.51 6.85
N SER A 196 4.80 -13.36 6.97
CA SER A 196 5.41 -12.02 6.85
C SER A 196 4.92 -11.10 7.96
#